data_d6c7e1152be72fb1480b00191fc39143
#
_entry.id   d6c7e1152be72fb1480b00191fc39143
#
_cell.length_a   1.000
_cell.length_b   1.000
_cell.length_c   1.000
_cell.angle_alpha   90.00
_cell.angle_beta   90.00
_cell.angle_gamma   90.00
#
_symmetry.space_group_name_H-M   'P 1'
#
loop_
_entity.id
_entity.type
_entity.pdbx_description
1 polymer ?
#
loop_
_entity_poly.entity_id
_entity_poly.type
_entity_poly.pdbx_seq_one_letter_code
_entity_poly.pdbx_strand_id
1 'polypeptide(L)'
;MTGDRESGKAPAPAMSPAQFKRWRKSLGLSQKEAAVALGLKRRMLQYYEKGERNGERVRIPKTVRLACYALTQGCEDYSGPGG
;
A
#
# COMPACT_ATOMS: atom_id res chain seq x y z
N MET A 1 -11.10 -23.40 -10.18
CA MET A 1 -10.75 -23.10 -9.92
C MET A 1 -10.23 -22.76 -9.67
N THR A 2 -10.40 -22.69 -9.51
CA THR A 2 -10.01 -22.25 -9.14
C THR A 2 -9.52 -21.92 -8.55
N GLY A 3 -9.72 -21.81 -8.28
CA GLY A 3 -9.42 -21.27 -7.63
C GLY A 3 -9.20 -21.08 -6.92
N ASP A 4 -9.50 -21.14 -6.93
CA ASP A 4 -9.42 -20.84 -6.15
C ASP A 4 -9.28 -20.70 -5.53
N ARG A 5 -9.57 -20.76 -5.60
CA ARG A 5 -9.59 -20.51 -5.00
C ARG A 5 -9.70 -20.32 -4.17
N GLU A 6 -9.99 -20.37 -4.03
CA GLU A 6 -10.09 -20.16 -3.30
C GLU A 6 -10.23 -20.13 -2.48
N SER A 7 -10.66 -20.34 -2.38
CA SER A 7 -10.95 -20.16 -1.58
C SER A 7 -10.97 -19.99 -0.50
N GLY A 8 -11.74 -19.89 -0.27
CA GLY A 8 -11.79 -19.60 1.09
C GLY A 8 -10.64 -19.82 1.87
N LYS A 9 -9.95 -20.27 1.53
CA LYS A 9 -8.87 -20.44 2.16
C LYS A 9 -8.19 -19.31 2.62
N ALA A 10 -7.15 -19.35 2.76
CA ALA A 10 -6.37 -18.27 3.25
C ALA A 10 -6.69 -17.06 2.44
N PRO A 11 -6.86 -15.92 3.03
CA PRO A 11 -7.05 -14.70 2.27
C PRO A 11 -5.85 -14.45 1.39
N ALA A 12 -6.06 -13.72 0.31
CA ALA A 12 -4.97 -13.31 -0.55
C ALA A 12 -3.92 -12.60 0.29
N PRO A 13 -2.65 -12.80 -0.02
CA PRO A 13 -1.60 -12.13 0.73
C PRO A 13 -1.83 -10.64 0.67
N ALA A 14 -1.81 -10.01 1.83
CA ALA A 14 -1.89 -8.57 1.93
C ALA A 14 -0.50 -8.04 2.24
N MET A 15 -0.27 -6.80 1.82
CA MET A 15 1.00 -6.17 2.16
C MET A 15 1.10 -6.02 3.67
N SER A 16 2.18 -6.48 4.26
CA SER A 16 2.41 -6.34 5.69
C SER A 16 2.98 -4.95 5.99
N PRO A 17 2.87 -4.50 7.24
CA PRO A 17 3.52 -3.23 7.61
C PRO A 17 5.00 -3.21 7.28
N ALA A 18 5.70 -4.33 7.49
CA ALA A 18 7.12 -4.41 7.19
C ALA A 18 7.37 -4.29 5.69
N GLN A 19 6.53 -4.92 4.87
CA GLN A 19 6.65 -4.81 3.42
C GLN A 19 6.41 -3.39 2.94
N PHE A 20 5.43 -2.72 3.53
CA PHE A 20 5.12 -1.35 3.18
C PHE A 20 6.30 -0.43 3.50
N LYS A 21 6.88 -0.59 4.69
CA LYS A 21 8.02 0.21 5.09
C LYS A 21 9.23 -0.07 4.18
N ARG A 22 9.44 -1.33 3.82
CA ARG A 22 10.53 -1.72 2.92
C ARG A 22 10.33 -1.09 1.54
N TRP A 23 9.08 -1.11 1.05
CA TRP A 23 8.75 -0.47 -0.22
C TRP A 23 9.13 1.01 -0.18
N ARG A 24 8.72 1.70 0.87
CA ARG A 24 9.00 3.13 1.00
C ARG A 24 10.50 3.40 0.97
N LYS A 25 11.24 2.62 1.76
CA LYS A 25 12.69 2.81 1.84
C LYS A 25 13.38 2.46 0.53
N SER A 26 12.85 1.50 -0.20
CA SER A 26 13.47 1.13 -1.47
C SER A 26 13.39 2.25 -2.50
N LEU A 27 12.41 3.14 -2.36
CA LEU A 27 12.28 4.30 -3.23
C LEU A 27 12.97 5.53 -2.65
N GLY A 28 13.59 5.40 -1.48
CA GLY A 28 14.29 6.52 -0.85
C GLY A 28 13.37 7.60 -0.33
N LEU A 29 12.12 7.25 -0.01
CA LEU A 29 11.14 8.24 0.41
C LEU A 29 11.05 8.32 1.93
N SER A 30 10.94 9.54 2.44
CA SER A 30 10.57 9.74 3.83
C SER A 30 9.09 9.43 3.99
N GLN A 31 8.63 9.34 5.24
CA GLN A 31 7.20 9.11 5.48
C GLN A 31 6.36 10.23 4.88
N LYS A 32 6.81 11.47 5.03
CA LYS A 32 6.09 12.60 4.47
C LYS A 32 6.04 12.53 2.95
N GLU A 33 7.18 12.23 2.33
CA GLU A 33 7.24 12.13 0.87
C GLU A 33 6.37 11.01 0.34
N ALA A 34 6.40 9.88 1.00
CA ALA A 34 5.57 8.74 0.58
C ALA A 34 4.09 9.04 0.74
N ALA A 35 3.71 9.73 1.81
CA ALA A 35 2.32 10.09 2.02
C ALA A 35 1.84 11.02 0.90
N VAL A 36 2.65 12.01 0.53
CA VAL A 36 2.30 12.90 -0.57
C VAL A 36 2.18 12.11 -1.87
N ALA A 37 3.14 11.22 -2.15
CA ALA A 37 3.13 10.44 -3.39
C ALA A 37 1.91 9.52 -3.47
N LEU A 38 1.45 9.00 -2.33
CA LEU A 38 0.29 8.11 -2.29
C LEU A 38 -1.03 8.85 -2.16
N GLY A 39 -0.99 10.17 -1.97
CA GLY A 39 -2.21 10.94 -1.76
C GLY A 39 -2.82 10.70 -0.39
N LEU A 40 -2.00 10.39 0.61
CA LEU A 40 -2.46 10.09 1.96
C LEU A 40 -1.99 11.15 2.94
N LYS A 41 -2.70 11.23 4.07
CA LYS A 41 -2.19 11.99 5.19
C LYS A 41 -1.04 11.20 5.83
N ARG A 42 -0.04 11.92 6.30
CA ARG A 42 1.11 11.29 6.94
C ARG A 42 0.70 10.36 8.08
N ARG A 43 -0.31 10.79 8.87
CA ARG A 43 -0.78 9.98 9.98
C ARG A 43 -1.29 8.62 9.50
N MET A 44 -2.00 8.60 8.38
CA MET A 44 -2.51 7.35 7.84
C MET A 44 -1.38 6.44 7.42
N LEU A 45 -0.36 6.99 6.79
CA LEU A 45 0.80 6.22 6.40
C LEU A 45 1.46 5.59 7.63
N GLN A 46 1.55 6.35 8.73
CA GLN A 46 2.15 5.84 9.96
C GLN A 46 1.35 4.67 10.51
N TYR A 47 0.02 4.71 10.42
CA TYR A 47 -0.81 3.58 10.84
C TYR A 47 -0.50 2.34 10.00
N TYR A 48 -0.29 2.52 8.70
CA TYR A 48 0.04 1.39 7.82
C TYR A 48 1.39 0.79 8.19
N GLU A 49 2.37 1.61 8.52
CA GLU A 49 3.69 1.11 8.89
C GLU A 49 3.70 0.48 10.27
N LYS A 50 2.81 0.92 11.14
CA LYS A 50 2.69 0.36 12.47
C LYS A 50 1.79 -0.90 12.48
N GLY A 51 0.81 -0.91 11.61
CA GLY A 51 -0.12 -2.02 11.52
C GLY A 51 -1.27 -1.94 12.49
N GLU A 52 -1.38 -0.83 13.22
CA GLU A 52 -2.46 -0.69 14.17
C GLU A 52 -2.79 0.77 14.43
N ARG A 53 -4.00 0.99 14.90
CA ARG A 53 -4.49 2.28 15.31
C ARG A 53 -5.37 2.07 16.54
N ASN A 54 -4.98 2.66 17.67
CA ASN A 54 -5.73 2.53 18.91
C ASN A 54 -5.97 1.06 19.30
N GLY A 55 -4.96 0.21 19.06
CA GLY A 55 -5.04 -1.18 19.42
C GLY A 55 -5.74 -2.05 18.41
N GLU A 56 -6.28 -1.48 17.35
CA GLU A 56 -6.96 -2.25 16.31
C GLU A 56 -6.07 -2.38 15.08
N ARG A 57 -6.16 -3.55 14.45
CA ARG A 57 -5.37 -3.83 13.26
C ARG A 57 -5.79 -2.91 12.12
N VAL A 58 -4.81 -2.33 11.45
CA VAL A 58 -5.05 -1.52 10.27
C VAL A 58 -4.45 -2.25 9.08
N ARG A 59 -5.28 -2.54 8.08
CA ARG A 59 -4.84 -3.19 6.87
C ARG A 59 -4.54 -2.16 5.81
N ILE A 60 -3.56 -2.45 4.98
CA ILE A 60 -3.23 -1.60 3.84
C ILE A 60 -4.18 -1.95 2.72
N PRO A 61 -5.09 -1.03 2.34
CA PRO A 61 -6.11 -1.37 1.34
C PRO A 61 -5.52 -1.64 -0.04
N LYS A 62 -6.29 -2.34 -0.83
CA LYS A 62 -5.87 -2.69 -2.18
C LYS A 62 -5.52 -1.45 -2.99
N THR A 63 -6.28 -0.37 -2.84
CA THR A 63 -6.00 0.86 -3.56
C THR A 63 -4.62 1.40 -3.25
N VAL A 64 -4.20 1.32 -1.99
CA VAL A 64 -2.88 1.78 -1.60
C VAL A 64 -1.81 0.83 -2.13
N ARG A 65 -2.07 -0.48 -2.09
CA ARG A 65 -1.11 -1.45 -2.63
C ARG A 65 -0.88 -1.24 -4.11
N LEU A 66 -1.95 -0.96 -4.87
CA LEU A 66 -1.83 -0.68 -6.30
C LEU A 66 -1.08 0.62 -6.55
N ALA A 67 -1.31 1.63 -5.70
CA ALA A 67 -0.57 2.87 -5.81
C ALA A 67 0.91 2.66 -5.55
N CYS A 68 1.24 1.82 -4.57
CA CYS A 68 2.64 1.48 -4.29
C CYS A 68 3.30 0.85 -5.52
N TYR A 69 2.59 -0.05 -6.18
CA TYR A 69 3.11 -0.68 -7.38
C TYR A 69 3.33 0.35 -8.48
N ALA A 70 2.34 1.24 -8.68
CA ALA A 70 2.46 2.27 -9.71
C ALA A 70 3.69 3.12 -9.49
N LEU A 71 3.92 3.54 -8.24
CA LEU A 71 5.08 4.36 -7.92
C LEU A 71 6.38 3.59 -8.15
N THR A 72 6.38 2.30 -7.88
CA THR A 72 7.54 1.45 -8.15
C THR A 72 7.86 1.44 -9.64
N GLN A 73 6.83 1.53 -10.48
CA GLN A 73 6.98 1.55 -11.93
C GLN A 73 7.22 2.95 -12.48
N GLY A 74 7.37 3.94 -11.60
CA GLY A 74 7.62 5.31 -12.03
C GLY A 74 6.38 6.09 -12.40
N CYS A 75 5.19 5.55 -12.12
CA CYS A 75 3.94 6.24 -12.43
C CYS A 75 3.50 7.04 -11.21
N GLU A 76 3.53 8.36 -11.31
CA GLU A 76 3.21 9.23 -10.18
C GLU A 76 1.76 9.68 -10.16
N ASP A 77 1.07 9.55 -11.27
CA ASP A 77 -0.32 9.95 -11.35
C ASP A 77 -0.93 9.29 -12.59
N TYR A 78 -2.23 9.32 -12.66
CA TYR A 78 -2.93 8.73 -13.80
C TYR A 78 -4.19 9.55 -14.08
N SER A 79 -4.29 10.06 -15.28
CA SER A 79 -5.41 10.92 -15.67
C SER A 79 -6.37 10.24 -16.62
N GLY A 80 -6.22 8.93 -16.82
CA GLY A 80 -7.11 8.19 -17.68
C GLY A 80 -6.48 7.84 -19.01
N PRO A 81 -7.13 6.97 -19.78
CA PRO A 81 -6.58 6.56 -21.09
C PRO A 81 -6.62 7.69 -22.10
N GLY A 82 -5.67 7.67 -23.03
CA GLY A 82 -5.62 8.65 -24.11
C GLY A 82 -5.16 10.03 -23.68
N GLY A 83 -4.73 10.14 -22.43
CA GLY A 83 -4.38 11.44 -21.85
C GLY A 83 -3.02 11.92 -22.18
#